data_9f4e2f489d228410dbfccb89e3576625
#
_entry.id   9f4e2f489d228410dbfccb89e3576625
#
_cell.length_a   1.000
_cell.length_b   1.000
_cell.length_c   1.000
_cell.angle_alpha   90.00
_cell.angle_beta   90.00
_cell.angle_gamma   90.00
#
_symmetry.space_group_name_H-M   'P 1'
#
loop_
_entity.id
_entity.type
_entity.pdbx_description
1 polymer ?
#
loop_
_entity_poly.entity_id
_entity_poly.type
_entity_poly.pdbx_seq_one_letter_code
_entity_poly.pdbx_strand_id
1 'polypeptide(L)'
;MNKQFWITFKQFMLYLLLSQGIMAAGAIATVIKGGMNGIKGDALMDYIFSSKITIGAIVLGYVATIAVFLGRRYVKIKTGRIEHDRLWKTIGAASLIAFGWMFMETGILQLIDADKLFADEIEELEKFAKIMTGPLGALAVGILGPISEEIGFRGVLMGGLLRMRCGAWPAIVISALVFAFFHGTQIQLLGTTVFGIIAGWLYWRTRSLIPSMIIHMVNNSSACVLEMVAPDYEPSKLASVVFIVAFLPILIYGLKWFMDYSYQSRRITAV
;
A
#
# COMPACT_ATOMS: atom_id res chain seq x y z
N MET A 1 -0.64 -18.27 26.68
CA MET A 1 -0.67 -17.47 25.44
C MET A 1 0.34 -16.34 25.55
N ASN A 2 1.20 -16.12 24.53
CA ASN A 2 2.38 -15.25 24.62
C ASN A 2 1.96 -13.77 24.80
N LYS A 3 2.55 -13.06 25.80
CA LYS A 3 2.34 -11.61 26.06
C LYS A 3 2.50 -10.76 24.78
N GLN A 4 3.49 -11.12 23.93
CA GLN A 4 3.74 -10.43 22.67
C GLN A 4 2.59 -10.57 21.66
N PHE A 5 1.91 -11.71 21.63
CA PHE A 5 0.71 -11.90 20.81
C PHE A 5 -0.37 -10.88 21.15
N TRP A 6 -0.71 -10.74 22.42
CA TRP A 6 -1.73 -9.79 22.86
C TRP A 6 -1.36 -8.33 22.62
N ILE A 7 -0.08 -7.98 22.75
CA ILE A 7 0.39 -6.64 22.43
C ILE A 7 0.18 -6.37 20.93
N THR A 8 0.63 -7.28 20.08
CA THR A 8 0.51 -7.14 18.62
C THR A 8 -0.96 -7.11 18.19
N PHE A 9 -1.78 -8.01 18.74
CA PHE A 9 -3.20 -8.06 18.45
C PHE A 9 -3.91 -6.76 18.82
N LYS A 10 -3.73 -6.25 20.04
CA LYS A 10 -4.33 -4.98 20.47
C LYS A 10 -3.87 -3.79 19.63
N GLN A 11 -2.59 -3.73 19.29
CA GLN A 11 -2.07 -2.67 18.43
C GLN A 11 -2.64 -2.79 17.00
N PHE A 12 -2.78 -3.98 16.46
CA PHE A 12 -3.37 -4.17 15.13
C PHE A 12 -4.87 -3.85 15.12
N MET A 13 -5.61 -4.22 16.16
CA MET A 13 -7.02 -3.81 16.31
C MET A 13 -7.16 -2.30 16.44
N LEU A 14 -6.26 -1.63 17.18
CA LEU A 14 -6.25 -0.17 17.25
C LEU A 14 -5.94 0.46 15.88
N TYR A 15 -5.01 -0.12 15.12
CA TYR A 15 -4.75 0.30 13.75
C TYR A 15 -6.01 0.22 12.87
N LEU A 16 -6.70 -0.93 12.88
CA LEU A 16 -7.93 -1.11 12.11
C LEU A 16 -9.02 -0.14 12.55
N LEU A 17 -9.17 0.09 13.85
CA LEU A 17 -10.17 1.04 14.36
C LEU A 17 -9.89 2.47 13.88
N LEU A 18 -8.65 2.92 13.93
CA LEU A 18 -8.28 4.27 13.53
C LEU A 18 -8.30 4.46 12.02
N SER A 19 -7.77 3.51 11.25
CA SER A 19 -7.76 3.60 9.79
C SER A 19 -9.11 3.24 9.19
N GLN A 20 -9.55 1.99 9.30
CA GLN A 20 -10.75 1.49 8.64
C GLN A 20 -12.05 1.91 9.37
N GLY A 21 -12.04 1.96 10.71
CA GLY A 21 -13.23 2.33 11.48
C GLY A 21 -13.66 3.78 11.27
N ILE A 22 -12.70 4.73 11.21
CA ILE A 22 -13.01 6.14 10.92
C ILE A 22 -13.49 6.30 9.47
N MET A 23 -12.86 5.61 8.50
CA MET A 23 -13.29 5.61 7.11
C MET A 23 -14.72 5.07 6.96
N ALA A 24 -15.01 3.94 7.59
CA ALA A 24 -16.35 3.35 7.57
C ALA A 24 -17.39 4.28 8.19
N ALA A 25 -17.08 4.94 9.29
CA ALA A 25 -17.98 5.93 9.92
C ALA A 25 -18.27 7.11 8.96
N GLY A 26 -17.27 7.59 8.23
CA GLY A 26 -17.46 8.63 7.21
C GLY A 26 -18.33 8.17 6.04
N ALA A 27 -18.09 6.96 5.54
CA ALA A 27 -18.92 6.36 4.49
C ALA A 27 -20.38 6.20 4.95
N ILE A 28 -20.62 5.67 6.16
CA ILE A 28 -21.96 5.53 6.75
C ILE A 28 -22.65 6.91 6.88
N ALA A 29 -21.94 7.92 7.37
CA ALA A 29 -22.49 9.28 7.46
C ALA A 29 -22.88 9.84 6.08
N THR A 30 -22.10 9.52 5.06
CA THR A 30 -22.40 9.92 3.68
C THR A 30 -23.61 9.17 3.13
N VAL A 31 -23.74 7.87 3.39
CA VAL A 31 -24.91 7.06 3.02
C VAL A 31 -26.19 7.63 3.65
N ILE A 32 -26.17 7.93 4.94
CA ILE A 32 -27.32 8.53 5.65
C ILE A 32 -27.70 9.87 5.00
N LYS A 33 -26.71 10.75 4.75
CA LYS A 33 -26.94 12.06 4.12
C LYS A 33 -27.48 11.92 2.70
N GLY A 34 -26.92 11.01 1.91
CA GLY A 34 -27.39 10.69 0.56
C GLY A 34 -28.84 10.20 0.55
N GLY A 35 -29.17 9.26 1.46
CA GLY A 35 -30.53 8.77 1.63
C GLY A 35 -31.54 9.85 2.03
N MET A 36 -31.15 10.75 2.94
CA MET A 36 -31.98 11.92 3.31
C MET A 36 -32.22 12.86 2.12
N ASN A 37 -31.31 12.94 1.19
CA ASN A 37 -31.43 13.71 -0.06
C ASN A 37 -32.12 12.93 -1.19
N GLY A 38 -32.62 11.71 -0.93
CA GLY A 38 -33.30 10.89 -1.94
C GLY A 38 -32.37 10.20 -2.94
N ILE A 39 -31.05 10.21 -2.74
CA ILE A 39 -30.07 9.57 -3.62
C ILE A 39 -30.10 8.06 -3.34
N LYS A 40 -30.19 7.24 -4.42
CA LYS A 40 -30.32 5.76 -4.34
C LYS A 40 -29.53 5.08 -5.46
N GLY A 41 -29.32 3.76 -5.30
CA GLY A 41 -28.67 2.93 -6.34
C GLY A 41 -27.24 3.40 -6.64
N ASP A 42 -26.83 3.34 -7.89
CA ASP A 42 -25.46 3.69 -8.34
C ASP A 42 -25.09 5.13 -8.05
N ALA A 43 -26.07 6.06 -8.14
CA ALA A 43 -25.84 7.45 -7.76
C ALA A 43 -25.43 7.63 -6.29
N LEU A 44 -25.83 6.71 -5.39
CA LEU A 44 -25.39 6.73 -4.00
C LEU A 44 -23.93 6.31 -3.87
N MET A 45 -23.47 5.34 -4.66
CA MET A 45 -22.07 4.94 -4.67
C MET A 45 -21.18 6.07 -5.19
N ASP A 46 -21.55 6.70 -6.30
CA ASP A 46 -20.85 7.89 -6.81
C ASP A 46 -20.83 9.01 -5.77
N TYR A 47 -21.93 9.22 -5.06
CA TYR A 47 -22.00 10.22 -3.99
C TYR A 47 -21.07 9.89 -2.82
N ILE A 48 -20.95 8.62 -2.43
CA ILE A 48 -20.04 8.19 -1.36
C ILE A 48 -18.58 8.51 -1.74
N PHE A 49 -18.15 8.12 -2.94
CA PHE A 49 -16.76 8.29 -3.37
C PHE A 49 -16.38 9.76 -3.69
N SER A 50 -17.35 10.59 -4.09
CA SER A 50 -17.11 12.01 -4.33
C SER A 50 -17.32 12.91 -3.09
N SER A 51 -17.87 12.37 -2.00
CA SER A 51 -18.23 13.15 -0.81
C SER A 51 -17.02 13.66 -0.04
N LYS A 52 -17.03 14.95 0.27
CA LYS A 52 -16.03 15.55 1.17
C LYS A 52 -16.04 14.93 2.58
N ILE A 53 -17.17 14.36 3.02
CA ILE A 53 -17.28 13.66 4.31
C ILE A 53 -16.45 12.36 4.24
N THR A 54 -16.62 11.55 3.21
CA THR A 54 -15.88 10.31 3.01
C THR A 54 -14.38 10.60 2.86
N ILE A 55 -14.00 11.52 1.95
CA ILE A 55 -12.60 11.89 1.74
C ILE A 55 -11.97 12.46 3.01
N GLY A 56 -12.68 13.31 3.74
CA GLY A 56 -12.22 13.85 5.02
C GLY A 56 -12.03 12.77 6.09
N ALA A 57 -12.92 11.76 6.15
CA ALA A 57 -12.79 10.63 7.05
C ALA A 57 -11.59 9.73 6.70
N ILE A 58 -11.33 9.50 5.41
CA ILE A 58 -10.14 8.78 4.93
C ILE A 58 -8.86 9.48 5.42
N VAL A 59 -8.74 10.79 5.14
CA VAL A 59 -7.60 11.60 5.59
C VAL A 59 -7.46 11.56 7.11
N LEU A 60 -8.56 11.76 7.84
CA LEU A 60 -8.56 11.73 9.30
C LEU A 60 -8.11 10.38 9.86
N GLY A 61 -8.59 9.27 9.30
CA GLY A 61 -8.21 7.92 9.71
C GLY A 61 -6.70 7.66 9.54
N TYR A 62 -6.15 8.05 8.41
CA TYR A 62 -4.70 7.90 8.15
C TYR A 62 -3.87 8.82 9.05
N VAL A 63 -4.25 10.09 9.18
CA VAL A 63 -3.54 11.04 10.06
C VAL A 63 -3.61 10.59 11.52
N ALA A 64 -4.78 10.16 12.01
CA ALA A 64 -4.95 9.66 13.37
C ALA A 64 -4.06 8.42 13.62
N THR A 65 -4.01 7.48 12.66
CA THR A 65 -3.15 6.31 12.74
C THR A 65 -1.68 6.71 12.84
N ILE A 66 -1.21 7.55 11.92
CA ILE A 66 0.19 8.01 11.91
C ILE A 66 0.54 8.72 13.23
N ALA A 67 -0.30 9.66 13.66
CA ALA A 67 -0.08 10.44 14.89
C ALA A 67 -0.05 9.55 16.15
N VAL A 68 -1.00 8.62 16.29
CA VAL A 68 -1.07 7.73 17.46
C VAL A 68 0.12 6.75 17.47
N PHE A 69 0.41 6.10 16.35
CA PHE A 69 1.44 5.05 16.33
C PHE A 69 2.86 5.60 16.46
N LEU A 70 3.14 6.75 15.86
CA LEU A 70 4.44 7.42 16.01
C LEU A 70 4.53 8.17 17.35
N GLY A 71 3.50 8.92 17.76
CA GLY A 71 3.49 9.66 19.00
C GLY A 71 3.59 8.76 20.24
N ARG A 72 2.90 7.61 20.25
CA ARG A 72 3.02 6.59 21.30
C ARG A 72 4.25 5.70 21.16
N ARG A 73 5.04 5.87 20.09
CA ARG A 73 6.23 5.06 19.79
C ARG A 73 5.95 3.56 19.69
N TYR A 74 4.73 3.19 19.28
CA TYR A 74 4.38 1.79 19.01
C TYR A 74 5.20 1.22 17.86
N VAL A 75 5.51 2.08 16.88
CA VAL A 75 6.34 1.76 15.72
C VAL A 75 7.42 2.83 15.56
N LYS A 76 8.60 2.44 15.07
CA LYS A 76 9.69 3.35 14.70
C LYS A 76 9.88 3.31 13.19
N ILE A 77 9.84 4.47 12.53
CA ILE A 77 10.07 4.57 11.08
C ILE A 77 11.51 4.18 10.75
N LYS A 78 12.49 4.77 11.46
CA LYS A 78 13.92 4.51 11.26
C LYS A 78 14.45 3.64 12.38
N THR A 79 14.84 2.43 12.06
CA THR A 79 15.59 1.57 12.97
C THR A 79 17.01 1.42 12.42
N GLY A 80 17.95 2.18 12.91
CA GLY A 80 19.41 2.05 12.94
C GLY A 80 20.22 1.48 11.76
N ARG A 81 19.61 0.91 10.74
CA ARG A 81 20.32 0.19 9.65
C ARG A 81 20.43 0.93 8.33
N ILE A 82 19.75 2.06 8.19
CA ILE A 82 19.90 2.94 7.02
C ILE A 82 20.75 4.13 7.48
N GLU A 83 22.01 4.14 7.11
CA GLU A 83 22.90 5.28 7.30
C GLU A 83 22.44 6.46 6.45
N HIS A 84 22.67 7.68 6.91
CA HIS A 84 22.15 8.90 6.26
C HIS A 84 22.67 9.07 4.83
N ASP A 85 23.93 8.71 4.57
CA ASP A 85 24.56 8.75 3.26
C ASP A 85 23.99 7.74 2.25
N ARG A 86 23.25 6.74 2.75
CA ARG A 86 22.64 5.67 1.96
C ARG A 86 21.14 5.87 1.72
N LEU A 87 20.54 6.94 2.27
CA LEU A 87 19.12 7.22 2.10
C LEU A 87 18.76 7.39 0.62
N TRP A 88 19.56 8.12 -0.16
CA TRP A 88 19.33 8.34 -1.59
C TRP A 88 19.42 7.06 -2.41
N LYS A 89 20.35 6.15 -2.06
CA LYS A 89 20.43 4.83 -2.70
C LYS A 89 19.19 3.99 -2.38
N THR A 90 18.69 4.07 -1.16
CA THR A 90 17.45 3.42 -0.75
C THR A 90 16.26 3.96 -1.51
N ILE A 91 16.14 5.28 -1.64
CA ILE A 91 15.08 5.94 -2.41
C ILE A 91 15.14 5.49 -3.87
N GLY A 92 16.33 5.59 -4.50
CA GLY A 92 16.51 5.21 -5.90
C GLY A 92 16.15 3.75 -6.17
N ALA A 93 16.68 2.82 -5.38
CA ALA A 93 16.39 1.39 -5.55
C ALA A 93 14.91 1.08 -5.30
N ALA A 94 14.30 1.65 -4.26
CA ALA A 94 12.88 1.47 -3.96
C ALA A 94 11.99 2.04 -5.08
N SER A 95 12.33 3.20 -5.65
CA SER A 95 11.59 3.78 -6.77
C SER A 95 11.67 2.90 -8.03
N LEU A 96 12.85 2.34 -8.35
CA LEU A 96 12.98 1.40 -9.47
C LEU A 96 12.15 0.13 -9.25
N ILE A 97 12.11 -0.39 -8.01
CA ILE A 97 11.27 -1.54 -7.67
C ILE A 97 9.79 -1.20 -7.87
N ALA A 98 9.35 -0.02 -7.40
CA ALA A 98 7.97 0.42 -7.54
C ALA A 98 7.53 0.56 -9.00
N PHE A 99 8.31 1.31 -9.81
CA PHE A 99 8.01 1.47 -11.24
C PHE A 99 8.08 0.15 -12.00
N GLY A 100 9.11 -0.66 -11.72
CA GLY A 100 9.23 -1.98 -12.32
C GLY A 100 8.04 -2.87 -12.05
N TRP A 101 7.56 -2.89 -10.80
CA TRP A 101 6.37 -3.64 -10.40
C TRP A 101 5.10 -3.10 -11.06
N MET A 102 4.83 -1.79 -10.95
CA MET A 102 3.62 -1.15 -11.44
C MET A 102 3.38 -1.43 -12.93
N PHE A 103 4.36 -1.16 -13.79
CA PHE A 103 4.20 -1.37 -15.22
C PHE A 103 4.14 -2.85 -15.61
N MET A 104 4.89 -3.71 -14.92
CA MET A 104 4.82 -5.16 -15.13
C MET A 104 3.44 -5.71 -14.73
N GLU A 105 2.90 -5.31 -13.58
CA GLU A 105 1.57 -5.71 -13.12
C GLU A 105 0.48 -5.25 -14.09
N THR A 106 0.50 -3.97 -14.51
CA THR A 106 -0.42 -3.43 -15.52
C THR A 106 -0.37 -4.25 -16.81
N GLY A 107 0.84 -4.58 -17.30
CA GLY A 107 0.99 -5.42 -18.48
C GLY A 107 0.43 -6.84 -18.30
N ILE A 108 0.63 -7.45 -17.14
CA ILE A 108 0.10 -8.80 -16.83
C ILE A 108 -1.42 -8.78 -16.79
N LEU A 109 -2.02 -7.83 -16.05
CA LEU A 109 -3.48 -7.73 -15.94
C LEU A 109 -4.16 -7.56 -17.30
N GLN A 110 -3.57 -6.73 -18.18
CA GLN A 110 -4.10 -6.55 -19.54
C GLN A 110 -3.92 -7.79 -20.42
N LEU A 111 -2.84 -8.56 -20.27
CA LEU A 111 -2.63 -9.79 -21.07
C LEU A 111 -3.61 -10.90 -20.70
N ILE A 112 -4.03 -10.99 -19.46
CA ILE A 112 -5.02 -11.97 -19.01
C ILE A 112 -6.47 -11.51 -19.21
N ASP A 113 -6.71 -10.35 -19.85
CA ASP A 113 -8.03 -9.73 -20.01
C ASP A 113 -8.75 -9.57 -18.66
N ALA A 114 -8.04 -9.03 -17.65
CA ALA A 114 -8.56 -8.90 -16.29
C ALA A 114 -9.85 -8.04 -16.25
N ASP A 115 -9.99 -7.08 -17.15
CA ASP A 115 -11.18 -6.26 -17.40
C ASP A 115 -12.43 -7.09 -17.71
N LYS A 116 -12.27 -8.20 -18.43
CA LYS A 116 -13.37 -9.11 -18.76
C LYS A 116 -13.61 -10.15 -17.67
N LEU A 117 -12.54 -10.61 -17.00
CA LEU A 117 -12.64 -11.63 -15.96
C LEU A 117 -13.23 -11.08 -14.66
N PHE A 118 -13.03 -9.79 -14.39
CA PHE A 118 -13.39 -9.13 -13.13
C PHE A 118 -14.16 -7.82 -13.40
N ALA A 119 -15.06 -7.79 -14.38
CA ALA A 119 -15.74 -6.59 -14.84
C ALA A 119 -16.45 -5.82 -13.70
N ASP A 120 -17.19 -6.52 -12.83
CA ASP A 120 -17.90 -5.89 -11.71
C ASP A 120 -16.93 -5.24 -10.71
N GLU A 121 -15.79 -5.90 -10.45
CA GLU A 121 -14.77 -5.39 -9.53
C GLU A 121 -14.03 -4.18 -10.12
N ILE A 122 -13.80 -4.17 -11.43
CA ILE A 122 -13.18 -3.03 -12.13
C ILE A 122 -14.09 -1.81 -12.06
N GLU A 123 -15.39 -1.97 -12.29
CA GLU A 123 -16.35 -0.86 -12.15
C GLU A 123 -16.32 -0.24 -10.73
N GLU A 124 -16.21 -1.07 -9.69
CA GLU A 124 -16.03 -0.58 -8.32
C GLU A 124 -14.70 0.17 -8.13
N LEU A 125 -13.61 -0.34 -8.71
CA LEU A 125 -12.30 0.30 -8.63
C LEU A 125 -12.26 1.63 -9.38
N GLU A 126 -12.92 1.75 -10.53
CA GLU A 126 -13.07 2.99 -11.27
C GLU A 126 -13.85 4.05 -10.47
N LYS A 127 -14.92 3.64 -9.77
CA LYS A 127 -15.64 4.53 -8.84
C LYS A 127 -14.72 5.01 -7.70
N PHE A 128 -13.90 4.11 -7.14
CA PHE A 128 -12.91 4.47 -6.13
C PHE A 128 -11.82 5.38 -6.69
N ALA A 129 -11.37 5.18 -7.93
CA ALA A 129 -10.34 5.99 -8.59
C ALA A 129 -10.73 7.47 -8.69
N LYS A 130 -12.04 7.80 -8.75
CA LYS A 130 -12.53 9.18 -8.70
C LYS A 130 -12.05 9.96 -7.46
N ILE A 131 -11.77 9.27 -6.35
CA ILE A 131 -11.16 9.89 -5.16
C ILE A 131 -9.76 10.43 -5.48
N MET A 132 -8.99 9.70 -6.32
CA MET A 132 -7.60 10.02 -6.64
C MET A 132 -7.44 11.30 -7.47
N THR A 133 -8.49 11.72 -8.19
CA THR A 133 -8.43 12.88 -9.09
C THR A 133 -8.43 14.23 -8.35
N GLY A 134 -8.88 14.26 -7.09
CA GLY A 134 -8.86 15.48 -6.26
C GLY A 134 -7.60 15.58 -5.40
N PRO A 135 -7.12 16.82 -5.09
CA PRO A 135 -5.86 17.02 -4.35
C PRO A 135 -5.83 16.32 -2.97
N LEU A 136 -6.93 16.33 -2.22
CA LEU A 136 -7.04 15.66 -0.93
C LEU A 136 -7.09 14.14 -1.08
N GLY A 137 -7.77 13.65 -2.11
CA GLY A 137 -7.82 12.22 -2.40
C GLY A 137 -6.46 11.69 -2.85
N ALA A 138 -5.78 12.39 -3.75
CA ALA A 138 -4.42 12.05 -4.16
C ALA A 138 -3.43 12.05 -2.99
N LEU A 139 -3.52 13.04 -2.09
CA LEU A 139 -2.73 13.06 -0.86
C LEU A 139 -3.06 11.86 0.04
N ALA A 140 -4.35 11.54 0.19
CA ALA A 140 -4.79 10.42 1.02
C ALA A 140 -4.34 9.08 0.46
N VAL A 141 -4.59 8.81 -0.82
CA VAL A 141 -4.30 7.52 -1.47
C VAL A 141 -2.82 7.40 -1.84
N GLY A 142 -2.19 8.47 -2.33
CA GLY A 142 -0.80 8.44 -2.79
C GLY A 142 0.24 8.50 -1.67
N ILE A 143 -0.06 9.12 -0.53
CA ILE A 143 0.93 9.40 0.52
C ILE A 143 0.48 8.89 1.89
N LEU A 144 -0.64 9.39 2.41
CA LEU A 144 -1.05 9.11 3.80
C LEU A 144 -1.46 7.65 4.00
N GLY A 145 -2.19 7.08 3.04
CA GLY A 145 -2.56 5.68 3.01
C GLY A 145 -1.35 4.76 3.07
N PRO A 146 -0.43 4.83 2.09
CA PRO A 146 0.83 4.09 2.11
C PRO A 146 1.59 4.16 3.44
N ILE A 147 1.75 5.35 4.02
CA ILE A 147 2.43 5.50 5.31
C ILE A 147 1.67 4.79 6.43
N SER A 148 0.35 5.00 6.51
CA SER A 148 -0.52 4.38 7.51
C SER A 148 -0.52 2.85 7.40
N GLU A 149 -0.59 2.33 6.18
CA GLU A 149 -0.65 0.90 5.91
C GLU A 149 0.68 0.20 6.21
N GLU A 150 1.81 0.81 5.86
CA GLU A 150 3.11 0.26 6.24
C GLU A 150 3.31 0.25 7.77
N ILE A 151 2.80 1.25 8.49
CA ILE A 151 2.77 1.24 9.96
C ILE A 151 1.98 0.04 10.47
N GLY A 152 0.76 -0.20 9.96
CA GLY A 152 -0.12 -1.28 10.38
C GLY A 152 0.41 -2.65 10.02
N PHE A 153 0.72 -2.88 8.77
CA PHE A 153 1.05 -4.22 8.27
C PHE A 153 2.51 -4.60 8.50
N ARG A 154 3.48 -3.69 8.24
CA ARG A 154 4.92 -4.01 8.43
C ARG A 154 5.39 -3.69 9.82
N GLY A 155 5.02 -2.52 10.36
CA GLY A 155 5.43 -2.11 11.69
C GLY A 155 4.79 -2.91 12.81
N VAL A 156 3.47 -3.04 12.81
CA VAL A 156 2.70 -3.71 13.87
C VAL A 156 2.60 -5.20 13.62
N LEU A 157 1.91 -5.62 12.55
CA LEU A 157 1.60 -7.04 12.33
C LEU A 157 2.86 -7.85 12.07
N MET A 158 3.59 -7.56 10.99
CA MET A 158 4.80 -8.29 10.64
C MET A 158 5.89 -8.13 11.72
N GLY A 159 6.09 -6.91 12.21
CA GLY A 159 7.03 -6.66 13.32
C GLY A 159 6.67 -7.43 14.57
N GLY A 160 5.38 -7.59 14.88
CA GLY A 160 4.86 -8.43 15.96
C GLY A 160 5.15 -9.91 15.75
N LEU A 161 4.88 -10.44 14.57
CA LEU A 161 5.18 -11.84 14.20
C LEU A 161 6.68 -12.14 14.35
N LEU A 162 7.53 -11.24 13.90
CA LEU A 162 8.98 -11.38 14.04
C LEU A 162 9.44 -11.35 15.51
N ARG A 163 8.81 -10.52 16.37
CA ARG A 163 9.07 -10.49 17.82
C ARG A 163 8.61 -11.77 18.51
N MET A 164 7.59 -12.43 17.98
CA MET A 164 7.13 -13.76 18.45
C MET A 164 8.01 -14.90 17.93
N ARG A 165 9.14 -14.60 17.29
CA ARG A 165 10.06 -15.55 16.67
C ARG A 165 9.44 -16.37 15.52
N CYS A 166 8.38 -15.85 14.90
CA CYS A 166 7.95 -16.37 13.62
C CYS A 166 9.08 -16.22 12.60
N GLY A 167 9.32 -17.22 11.81
CA GLY A 167 10.34 -17.14 10.75
C GLY A 167 10.10 -15.95 9.81
N ALA A 168 11.17 -15.51 9.14
CA ALA A 168 11.08 -14.33 8.26
C ALA A 168 10.02 -14.49 7.16
N TRP A 169 10.10 -15.59 6.42
CA TRP A 169 9.17 -15.86 5.31
C TRP A 169 7.72 -16.02 5.75
N PRO A 170 7.40 -16.83 6.80
CA PRO A 170 6.03 -16.87 7.32
C PRO A 170 5.52 -15.48 7.74
N ALA A 171 6.33 -14.66 8.41
CA ALA A 171 5.91 -13.32 8.81
C ALA A 171 5.65 -12.39 7.60
N ILE A 172 6.47 -12.48 6.54
CA ILE A 172 6.30 -11.75 5.30
C ILE A 172 4.99 -12.18 4.62
N VAL A 173 4.80 -13.48 4.40
CA VAL A 173 3.65 -14.01 3.68
C VAL A 173 2.35 -13.73 4.43
N ILE A 174 2.29 -13.97 5.74
CA ILE A 174 1.10 -13.69 6.55
C ILE A 174 0.75 -12.18 6.46
N SER A 175 1.74 -11.30 6.62
CA SER A 175 1.50 -9.86 6.53
C SER A 175 1.03 -9.44 5.14
N ALA A 176 1.57 -10.04 4.07
CA ALA A 176 1.19 -9.77 2.69
C ALA A 176 -0.23 -10.25 2.38
N LEU A 177 -0.61 -11.44 2.81
CA LEU A 177 -1.95 -11.98 2.62
C LEU A 177 -3.01 -11.18 3.38
N VAL A 178 -2.72 -10.80 4.64
CA VAL A 178 -3.63 -9.95 5.41
C VAL A 178 -3.75 -8.57 4.75
N PHE A 179 -2.66 -8.00 4.27
CA PHE A 179 -2.66 -6.74 3.53
C PHE A 179 -3.53 -6.81 2.28
N ALA A 180 -3.36 -7.85 1.47
CA ALA A 180 -4.13 -8.06 0.25
C ALA A 180 -5.63 -8.27 0.54
N PHE A 181 -5.96 -9.01 1.60
CA PHE A 181 -7.34 -9.21 2.03
C PHE A 181 -8.08 -7.89 2.33
N PHE A 182 -7.38 -6.90 2.90
CA PHE A 182 -7.97 -5.58 3.18
C PHE A 182 -8.15 -4.69 1.95
N HIS A 183 -7.69 -5.10 0.76
CA HIS A 183 -7.97 -4.40 -0.50
C HIS A 183 -9.31 -4.79 -1.13
N GLY A 184 -9.90 -5.91 -0.71
CA GLY A 184 -11.31 -6.25 -0.89
C GLY A 184 -11.67 -6.92 -2.21
N THR A 185 -10.92 -6.73 -3.30
CA THR A 185 -11.25 -7.29 -4.62
C THR A 185 -10.32 -8.44 -5.01
N GLN A 186 -10.81 -9.40 -5.80
CA GLN A 186 -10.03 -10.56 -6.24
C GLN A 186 -8.92 -10.14 -7.22
N ILE A 187 -9.20 -9.18 -8.09
CA ILE A 187 -8.22 -8.63 -9.01
C ILE A 187 -7.03 -8.01 -8.27
N GLN A 188 -7.29 -7.31 -7.17
CA GLN A 188 -6.22 -6.73 -6.36
C GLN A 188 -5.50 -7.77 -5.50
N LEU A 189 -6.16 -8.88 -5.14
CA LEU A 189 -5.62 -9.88 -4.22
C LEU A 189 -4.26 -10.41 -4.68
N LEU A 190 -4.10 -10.74 -5.95
CA LEU A 190 -2.84 -11.28 -6.49
C LEU A 190 -1.74 -10.21 -6.51
N GLY A 191 -2.02 -9.07 -7.11
CA GLY A 191 -1.05 -7.96 -7.25
C GLY A 191 -0.59 -7.43 -5.91
N THR A 192 -1.54 -7.14 -5.00
CA THR A 192 -1.23 -6.64 -3.66
C THR A 192 -0.55 -7.69 -2.78
N THR A 193 -0.77 -9.00 -3.00
CA THR A 193 -0.02 -10.06 -2.31
C THR A 193 1.45 -10.02 -2.72
N VAL A 194 1.75 -10.00 -4.01
CA VAL A 194 3.14 -9.95 -4.50
C VAL A 194 3.81 -8.64 -4.07
N PHE A 195 3.14 -7.51 -4.24
CA PHE A 195 3.59 -6.22 -3.73
C PHE A 195 3.87 -6.27 -2.22
N GLY A 196 2.95 -6.88 -1.46
CA GLY A 196 3.04 -7.09 -0.02
C GLY A 196 4.26 -7.92 0.40
N ILE A 197 4.61 -8.95 -0.39
CA ILE A 197 5.81 -9.77 -0.19
C ILE A 197 7.07 -8.92 -0.43
N ILE A 198 7.11 -8.14 -1.51
CA ILE A 198 8.24 -7.23 -1.81
C ILE A 198 8.42 -6.24 -0.65
N ALA A 199 7.37 -5.52 -0.25
CA ALA A 199 7.40 -4.55 0.84
C ALA A 199 7.83 -5.18 2.17
N GLY A 200 7.29 -6.36 2.49
CA GLY A 200 7.65 -7.13 3.67
C GLY A 200 9.12 -7.57 3.67
N TRP A 201 9.63 -7.99 2.51
CA TRP A 201 11.02 -8.35 2.37
C TRP A 201 11.97 -7.15 2.54
N LEU A 202 11.64 -5.98 1.99
CA LEU A 202 12.39 -4.74 2.17
C LEU A 202 12.44 -4.34 3.65
N TYR A 203 11.29 -4.40 4.34
CA TYR A 203 11.22 -4.15 5.79
C TYR A 203 12.04 -5.17 6.60
N TRP A 204 11.90 -6.47 6.31
CA TRP A 204 12.67 -7.49 7.00
C TRP A 204 14.18 -7.30 6.83
N ARG A 205 14.59 -6.94 5.63
CA ARG A 205 15.99 -6.75 5.26
C ARG A 205 16.64 -5.59 6.02
N THR A 206 15.93 -4.47 6.13
CA THR A 206 16.44 -3.23 6.70
C THR A 206 16.02 -2.97 8.15
N ARG A 207 14.95 -3.61 8.60
CA ARG A 207 14.27 -3.27 9.86
C ARG A 207 13.85 -1.81 9.93
N SER A 208 13.59 -1.21 8.80
CA SER A 208 13.11 0.16 8.62
C SER A 208 11.87 0.15 7.75
N LEU A 209 10.90 1.01 8.06
CA LEU A 209 9.71 1.22 7.25
C LEU A 209 9.98 2.08 6.01
N ILE A 210 11.11 2.80 5.97
CA ILE A 210 11.40 3.75 4.88
C ILE A 210 11.34 3.09 3.50
N PRO A 211 12.03 1.95 3.23
CA PRO A 211 11.98 1.37 1.88
C PRO A 211 10.59 0.92 1.47
N SER A 212 9.84 0.27 2.37
CA SER A 212 8.48 -0.18 2.07
C SER A 212 7.51 1.00 1.89
N MET A 213 7.63 2.06 2.70
CA MET A 213 6.87 3.30 2.49
C MET A 213 7.18 3.94 1.14
N ILE A 214 8.45 3.97 0.71
CA ILE A 214 8.85 4.58 -0.57
C ILE A 214 8.23 3.81 -1.74
N ILE A 215 8.40 2.47 -1.80
CA ILE A 215 7.81 1.71 -2.91
C ILE A 215 6.29 1.91 -2.96
N HIS A 216 5.63 1.95 -1.81
CA HIS A 216 4.20 2.10 -1.71
C HIS A 216 3.74 3.50 -2.13
N MET A 217 4.38 4.56 -1.62
CA MET A 217 4.09 5.93 -2.03
C MET A 217 4.35 6.16 -3.52
N VAL A 218 5.46 5.65 -4.07
CA VAL A 218 5.77 5.80 -5.49
C VAL A 218 4.72 5.07 -6.33
N ASN A 219 4.37 3.83 -5.99
CA ASN A 219 3.33 3.07 -6.70
C ASN A 219 2.00 3.82 -6.72
N ASN A 220 1.48 4.19 -5.55
CA ASN A 220 0.16 4.81 -5.42
C ASN A 220 0.14 6.25 -5.97
N SER A 221 1.20 7.05 -5.74
CA SER A 221 1.27 8.39 -6.32
C SER A 221 1.34 8.36 -7.85
N SER A 222 2.05 7.37 -8.41
CA SER A 222 2.10 7.20 -9.88
C SER A 222 0.75 6.78 -10.43
N ALA A 223 0.01 5.90 -9.75
CA ALA A 223 -1.37 5.57 -10.12
C ALA A 223 -2.30 6.80 -10.06
N CYS A 224 -2.19 7.63 -8.99
CA CYS A 224 -2.96 8.89 -8.91
C CYS A 224 -2.62 9.85 -10.06
N VAL A 225 -1.34 9.99 -10.42
CA VAL A 225 -0.93 10.84 -11.55
C VAL A 225 -1.48 10.28 -12.87
N LEU A 226 -1.37 8.97 -13.08
CA LEU A 226 -1.88 8.33 -14.30
C LEU A 226 -3.39 8.54 -14.42
N GLU A 227 -4.15 8.35 -13.36
CA GLU A 227 -5.59 8.59 -13.31
C GLU A 227 -5.96 10.04 -13.64
N MET A 228 -5.14 11.03 -13.20
CA MET A 228 -5.39 12.45 -13.50
C MET A 228 -5.07 12.84 -14.95
N VAL A 229 -4.05 12.22 -15.57
CA VAL A 229 -3.57 12.67 -16.90
C VAL A 229 -4.08 11.78 -18.03
N ALA A 230 -4.47 10.56 -17.75
CA ALA A 230 -4.90 9.56 -18.72
C ALA A 230 -5.87 8.54 -18.10
N PRO A 231 -7.05 8.98 -17.59
CA PRO A 231 -7.98 8.10 -16.86
C PRO A 231 -8.48 6.91 -17.70
N ASP A 232 -8.62 7.11 -19.02
CA ASP A 232 -9.14 6.09 -19.94
C ASP A 232 -8.00 5.33 -20.66
N TYR A 233 -6.76 5.39 -20.12
CA TYR A 233 -5.63 4.75 -20.79
C TYR A 233 -5.61 3.25 -20.55
N GLU A 234 -5.92 2.49 -21.59
CA GLU A 234 -5.77 1.04 -21.63
C GLU A 234 -4.62 0.66 -22.58
N PRO A 235 -3.57 0.00 -22.07
CA PRO A 235 -2.48 -0.43 -22.95
C PRO A 235 -2.96 -1.51 -23.91
N SER A 236 -2.57 -1.42 -25.19
CA SER A 236 -2.79 -2.53 -26.13
C SER A 236 -2.02 -3.79 -25.71
N LYS A 237 -2.40 -4.97 -26.19
CA LYS A 237 -1.66 -6.23 -25.91
C LYS A 237 -0.18 -6.13 -26.26
N LEU A 238 0.18 -5.43 -27.34
CA LEU A 238 1.58 -5.19 -27.70
C LEU A 238 2.26 -4.29 -26.68
N ALA A 239 1.63 -3.20 -26.25
CA ALA A 239 2.15 -2.31 -25.21
C ALA A 239 2.34 -3.06 -23.89
N SER A 240 1.45 -3.95 -23.54
CA SER A 240 1.53 -4.81 -22.36
C SER A 240 2.75 -5.74 -22.37
N VAL A 241 3.03 -6.36 -23.52
CA VAL A 241 4.25 -7.15 -23.69
C VAL A 241 5.49 -6.26 -23.54
N VAL A 242 5.49 -5.07 -24.15
CA VAL A 242 6.59 -4.09 -24.01
C VAL A 242 6.76 -3.68 -22.54
N PHE A 243 5.68 -3.44 -21.81
CA PHE A 243 5.77 -3.11 -20.37
C PHE A 243 6.44 -4.24 -19.59
N ILE A 244 6.05 -5.49 -19.78
CA ILE A 244 6.65 -6.62 -19.07
C ILE A 244 8.14 -6.74 -19.44
N VAL A 245 8.48 -6.75 -20.72
CA VAL A 245 9.84 -6.95 -21.21
C VAL A 245 10.76 -5.81 -20.77
N ALA A 246 10.29 -4.56 -20.80
CA ALA A 246 11.10 -3.39 -20.44
C ALA A 246 11.23 -3.21 -18.91
N PHE A 247 10.17 -3.46 -18.15
CA PHE A 247 10.13 -3.15 -16.72
C PHE A 247 10.54 -4.31 -15.81
N LEU A 248 10.47 -5.57 -16.26
CA LEU A 248 11.04 -6.71 -15.52
C LEU A 248 12.55 -6.55 -15.25
N PRO A 249 13.40 -6.19 -16.21
CA PRO A 249 14.80 -5.89 -15.93
C PRO A 249 15.00 -4.74 -14.94
N ILE A 250 14.16 -3.70 -14.98
CA ILE A 250 14.20 -2.57 -14.05
C ILE A 250 13.88 -3.04 -12.63
N LEU A 251 12.83 -3.86 -12.46
CA LEU A 251 12.48 -4.48 -11.18
C LEU A 251 13.63 -5.33 -10.64
N ILE A 252 14.19 -6.21 -11.47
CA ILE A 252 15.32 -7.08 -11.10
C ILE A 252 16.54 -6.25 -10.72
N TYR A 253 16.86 -5.21 -11.49
CA TYR A 253 17.98 -4.31 -11.20
C TYR A 253 17.76 -3.57 -9.87
N GLY A 254 16.57 -3.02 -9.63
CA GLY A 254 16.23 -2.37 -8.37
C GLY A 254 16.37 -3.31 -7.16
N LEU A 255 15.87 -4.54 -7.27
CA LEU A 255 15.99 -5.57 -6.23
C LEU A 255 17.47 -5.95 -6.00
N LYS A 256 18.25 -6.15 -7.06
CA LYS A 256 19.68 -6.45 -6.96
C LYS A 256 20.44 -5.30 -6.31
N TRP A 257 20.25 -4.07 -6.79
CA TRP A 257 20.87 -2.88 -6.20
C TRP A 257 20.54 -2.75 -4.71
N PHE A 258 19.26 -2.97 -4.34
CA PHE A 258 18.85 -2.96 -2.95
C PHE A 258 19.53 -4.08 -2.13
N MET A 259 19.68 -5.28 -2.70
CA MET A 259 20.38 -6.40 -2.04
C MET A 259 21.85 -6.08 -1.78
N ASP A 260 22.58 -5.63 -2.79
CA ASP A 260 24.01 -5.33 -2.70
C ASP A 260 24.28 -4.27 -1.63
N TYR A 261 23.48 -3.21 -1.65
CA TYR A 261 23.56 -2.12 -0.70
C TYR A 261 23.22 -2.57 0.73
N SER A 262 22.15 -3.30 0.93
CA SER A 262 21.73 -3.76 2.26
C SER A 262 22.64 -4.85 2.83
N TYR A 263 23.36 -5.57 1.99
CA TYR A 263 24.36 -6.57 2.43
C TYR A 263 25.63 -5.91 2.95
N GLN A 264 26.13 -4.87 2.29
CA GLN A 264 27.28 -4.09 2.74
C GLN A 264 27.05 -3.46 4.13
N SER A 265 25.82 -3.01 4.41
CA SER A 265 25.49 -2.44 5.71
C SER A 265 25.53 -3.48 6.86
N ARG A 266 25.33 -4.76 6.58
CA ARG A 266 25.45 -5.83 7.57
C ARG A 266 26.91 -6.15 7.95
N ARG A 267 27.86 -5.97 7.04
CA ARG A 267 29.28 -6.21 7.32
C ARG A 267 29.91 -5.15 8.22
N ILE A 268 29.46 -3.90 8.10
CA ILE A 268 30.01 -2.78 8.90
C ILE A 268 29.51 -2.82 10.35
N THR A 269 28.35 -3.40 10.63
CA THR A 269 27.80 -3.51 12.00
C THR A 269 28.18 -4.82 12.72
N ALA A 270 28.98 -5.67 12.10
CA ALA A 270 29.46 -6.93 12.67
C ALA A 270 30.94 -6.86 13.12
N VAL A 271 31.54 -5.69 13.07
CA VAL A 271 32.85 -5.33 13.67
C VAL A 271 32.60 -4.34 14.79
#